data_6b24bbc7a276edc266a005c5a4410e51
#
_entry.id   6b24bbc7a276edc266a005c5a4410e51
#
_cell.length_a   1.000
_cell.length_b   1.000
_cell.length_c   1.000
_cell.angle_alpha   90.00
_cell.angle_beta   90.00
_cell.angle_gamma   90.00
#
_symmetry.space_group_name_H-M   'P 1'
#
loop_
_entity.id
_entity.type
_entity.pdbx_description
1 polymer ?
#
loop_
_entity_poly.entity_id
_entity_poly.type
_entity_poly.pdbx_seq_one_letter_code
_entity_poly.pdbx_strand_id
1 'polypeptide(L)'
;EMQRSLVGSEMCIRDRWGGNLAMLISLIGTPWMPKIENGILVLEDINEHPFRVERMLLQLYHAGILPRQKAIILGSFSGSTPNDYDAGYNLESVYAFLRSRLSIPLITGLDFGHEQRTVTLPLGAHAILNNTQEGTQLTISGHPVLKM
;
A
#
# COMPACT_ATOMS: atom_id res chain seq x y z
N GLU A 1 6.88 6.74 -16.82
CA GLU A 1 8.25 7.31 -16.75
C GLU A 1 8.86 7.22 -15.33
N MET A 2 8.05 7.43 -14.25
CA MET A 2 8.52 7.33 -12.86
C MET A 2 8.94 5.91 -12.40
N GLN A 3 8.36 4.86 -12.96
CA GLN A 3 8.80 3.48 -12.65
C GLN A 3 10.21 3.17 -13.19
N ARG A 4 10.66 3.83 -14.25
CA ARG A 4 12.01 3.63 -14.80
C ARG A 4 13.12 4.20 -13.92
N SER A 5 12.87 5.25 -13.12
CA SER A 5 13.88 5.86 -12.27
C SER A 5 14.20 5.06 -11.00
N LEU A 6 13.40 4.05 -10.67
CA LEU A 6 13.57 3.20 -9.47
C LEU A 6 14.22 1.84 -9.78
N VAL A 7 14.47 1.52 -11.05
CA VAL A 7 15.17 0.29 -11.42
C VAL A 7 16.61 0.35 -10.90
N GLY A 8 16.97 -0.63 -10.05
CA GLY A 8 18.29 -0.70 -9.41
C GLY A 8 18.42 0.08 -8.09
N SER A 9 17.34 0.67 -7.56
CA SER A 9 17.36 1.29 -6.23
C SER A 9 16.97 0.30 -5.13
N GLU A 10 17.85 0.16 -4.14
CA GLU A 10 17.55 -0.53 -2.89
C GLU A 10 17.10 0.48 -1.84
N MET A 11 15.91 0.26 -1.25
CA MET A 11 15.42 1.07 -0.12
C MET A 11 15.36 0.21 1.13
N CYS A 12 16.24 0.50 2.09
CA CYS A 12 16.22 -0.11 3.41
C CYS A 12 15.33 0.73 4.34
N ILE A 13 14.24 0.15 4.85
CA ILE A 13 13.23 0.86 5.64
C ILE A 13 12.91 0.07 6.90
N ARG A 14 12.86 0.77 8.05
CA ARG A 14 12.67 0.15 9.35
C ARG A 14 11.23 -0.14 9.72
N ASP A 15 10.29 0.68 9.24
CA ASP A 15 8.91 0.61 9.70
C ASP A 15 7.97 0.25 8.57
N ARG A 16 7.57 -1.02 8.53
CA ARG A 16 6.47 -1.48 7.72
C ARG A 16 5.19 -1.48 8.56
N TRP A 17 4.16 -0.84 8.06
CA TRP A 17 2.89 -0.67 8.77
C TRP A 17 1.70 -0.65 7.81
N GLY A 18 0.49 -0.60 8.34
CA GLY A 18 -0.73 -0.57 7.57
C GLY A 18 -1.64 -1.75 7.86
N GLY A 19 -2.42 -2.17 6.88
CA GLY A 19 -3.43 -3.21 6.95
C GLY A 19 -4.69 -2.81 6.18
N ASN A 20 -5.87 -3.07 6.75
CA ASN A 20 -7.13 -2.74 6.12
C ASN A 20 -7.32 -1.22 5.98
N LEU A 21 -7.61 -0.76 4.76
CA LEU A 21 -7.69 0.66 4.43
C LEU A 21 -8.84 1.35 5.17
N ALA A 22 -10.04 0.78 5.18
CA ALA A 22 -11.20 1.38 5.84
C ALA A 22 -10.97 1.52 7.35
N MET A 23 -10.33 0.53 7.97
CA MET A 23 -9.98 0.58 9.39
C MET A 23 -8.94 1.67 9.67
N LEU A 24 -7.93 1.81 8.82
CA LEU A 24 -6.92 2.85 8.97
C LEU A 24 -7.52 4.25 8.83
N ILE A 25 -8.42 4.46 7.87
CA ILE A 25 -9.13 5.72 7.65
C ILE A 25 -9.92 6.14 8.90
N SER A 26 -10.52 5.19 9.60
CA SER A 26 -11.28 5.49 10.82
C SER A 26 -10.44 6.09 11.96
N LEU A 27 -9.13 5.93 11.90
CA LEU A 27 -8.20 6.46 12.91
C LEU A 27 -7.76 7.90 12.64
N ILE A 28 -7.99 8.44 11.43
CA ILE A 28 -7.58 9.81 11.07
C ILE A 28 -8.26 10.82 12.00
N GLY A 29 -7.45 11.72 12.55
CA GLY A 29 -7.93 12.72 13.52
C GLY A 29 -8.04 12.22 14.95
N THR A 30 -7.73 10.96 15.21
CA THR A 30 -7.69 10.37 16.57
C THR A 30 -6.26 10.25 17.09
N PRO A 31 -6.05 10.14 18.42
CA PRO A 31 -4.71 9.89 18.98
C PRO A 31 -4.14 8.50 18.63
N TRP A 32 -4.97 7.61 18.09
CA TRP A 32 -4.62 6.23 17.75
C TRP A 32 -4.02 6.09 16.35
N MET A 33 -4.10 7.14 15.52
CA MET A 33 -3.48 7.11 14.20
C MET A 33 -1.96 7.04 14.34
N PRO A 34 -1.28 5.99 13.78
CA PRO A 34 0.16 5.88 13.85
C PRO A 34 0.86 7.07 13.21
N LYS A 35 1.87 7.63 13.89
CA LYS A 35 2.68 8.74 13.40
C LYS A 35 3.99 8.20 12.82
N ILE A 36 3.88 7.41 11.77
CA ILE A 36 5.03 6.78 11.11
C ILE A 36 5.40 7.58 9.89
N GLU A 37 6.65 8.00 9.83
CA GLU A 37 7.26 8.69 8.70
C GLU A 37 8.37 7.85 8.11
N ASN A 38 8.58 7.97 6.80
CA ASN A 38 9.59 7.22 6.06
C ASN A 38 9.42 5.69 6.12
N GLY A 39 8.20 5.21 6.40
CA GLY A 39 7.86 3.79 6.40
C GLY A 39 7.44 3.25 5.04
N ILE A 40 7.20 1.93 4.97
CA ILE A 40 6.45 1.29 3.89
C ILE A 40 5.01 1.09 4.40
N LEU A 41 4.07 1.76 3.77
CA LEU A 41 2.64 1.59 4.06
C LEU A 41 2.06 0.51 3.16
N VAL A 42 1.54 -0.55 3.77
CA VAL A 42 0.88 -1.66 3.06
C VAL A 42 -0.61 -1.60 3.32
N LEU A 43 -1.41 -1.57 2.27
CA LEU A 43 -2.88 -1.41 2.35
C LEU A 43 -3.59 -2.50 1.55
N GLU A 44 -4.71 -2.95 2.07
CA GLU A 44 -5.65 -3.85 1.42
C GLU A 44 -7.08 -3.48 1.83
N ASP A 45 -8.07 -3.96 1.11
CA ASP A 45 -9.46 -3.91 1.56
C ASP A 45 -10.33 -4.95 0.84
N ILE A 46 -11.53 -5.19 1.37
CA ILE A 46 -12.51 -6.11 0.81
C ILE A 46 -13.87 -5.42 0.68
N ASN A 47 -14.61 -5.75 -0.40
CA ASN A 47 -15.97 -5.24 -0.66
C ASN A 47 -16.07 -3.71 -0.83
N GLU A 48 -14.97 -3.05 -1.15
CA GLU A 48 -14.95 -1.62 -1.41
C GLU A 48 -14.89 -1.33 -2.92
N HIS A 49 -15.87 -0.56 -3.41
CA HIS A 49 -15.91 -0.14 -4.81
C HIS A 49 -14.70 0.77 -5.17
N PRO A 50 -14.16 0.74 -6.40
CA PRO A 50 -12.99 1.54 -6.78
C PRO A 50 -13.06 3.02 -6.39
N PHE A 51 -14.18 3.71 -6.56
CA PHE A 51 -14.31 5.11 -6.15
C PHE A 51 -14.32 5.29 -4.62
N ARG A 52 -14.69 4.26 -3.85
CA ARG A 52 -14.58 4.29 -2.37
C ARG A 52 -13.12 4.10 -1.95
N VAL A 53 -12.40 3.18 -2.60
CA VAL A 53 -10.97 3.00 -2.42
C VAL A 53 -10.23 4.30 -2.75
N GLU A 54 -10.55 4.94 -3.90
CA GLU A 54 -9.98 6.24 -4.26
C GLU A 54 -10.22 7.29 -3.19
N ARG A 55 -11.46 7.47 -2.75
CA ARG A 55 -11.80 8.45 -1.72
C ARG A 55 -11.00 8.24 -0.44
N MET A 56 -10.85 6.98 0.01
CA MET A 56 -10.09 6.65 1.21
C MET A 56 -8.58 6.91 1.04
N LEU A 57 -8.01 6.55 -0.10
CA LEU A 57 -6.62 6.82 -0.41
C LEU A 57 -6.35 8.34 -0.54
N LEU A 58 -7.28 9.09 -1.15
CA LEU A 58 -7.20 10.55 -1.19
C LEU A 58 -7.31 11.18 0.21
N GLN A 59 -8.10 10.62 1.11
CA GLN A 59 -8.17 11.10 2.48
C GLN A 59 -6.82 10.93 3.19
N LEU A 60 -6.13 9.79 3.02
CA LEU A 60 -4.76 9.60 3.51
C LEU A 60 -3.77 10.59 2.86
N TYR A 61 -3.94 10.85 1.56
CA TYR A 61 -3.11 11.81 0.83
C TYR A 61 -3.29 13.24 1.37
N HIS A 62 -4.52 13.71 1.49
CA HIS A 62 -4.84 15.06 1.98
C HIS A 62 -4.49 15.25 3.46
N ALA A 63 -4.56 14.19 4.26
CA ALA A 63 -4.06 14.20 5.64
C ALA A 63 -2.53 14.21 5.73
N GLY A 64 -1.82 14.20 4.60
CA GLY A 64 -0.36 14.21 4.54
C GLY A 64 0.30 12.91 4.95
N ILE A 65 -0.46 11.80 5.05
CA ILE A 65 0.05 10.50 5.50
C ILE A 65 0.81 9.81 4.38
N LEU A 66 0.22 9.72 3.18
CA LEU A 66 0.87 9.06 2.04
C LEU A 66 2.19 9.73 1.63
N PRO A 67 2.28 11.07 1.48
CA PRO A 67 3.52 11.72 1.03
C PRO A 67 4.70 11.58 2.00
N ARG A 68 4.44 11.25 3.27
CA ARG A 68 5.49 11.06 4.29
C ARG A 68 6.09 9.65 4.29
N GLN A 69 5.54 8.74 3.50
CA GLN A 69 6.09 7.40 3.39
C GLN A 69 7.25 7.32 2.39
N LYS A 70 8.00 6.23 2.41
CA LYS A 70 9.03 5.92 1.42
C LYS A 70 8.46 5.11 0.25
N ALA A 71 7.46 4.28 0.53
CA ALA A 71 6.73 3.54 -0.49
C ALA A 71 5.33 3.19 0.01
N ILE A 72 4.41 2.97 -0.93
CA ILE A 72 3.08 2.45 -0.68
C ILE A 72 2.97 1.14 -1.45
N ILE A 73 2.50 0.09 -0.79
CA ILE A 73 2.21 -1.20 -1.40
C ILE A 73 0.71 -1.45 -1.27
N LEU A 74 0.05 -1.63 -2.39
CA LEU A 74 -1.35 -2.00 -2.44
C LEU A 74 -1.46 -3.50 -2.68
N GLY A 75 -2.02 -4.19 -1.72
CA GLY A 75 -2.37 -5.60 -1.78
C GLY A 75 -3.66 -5.84 -2.55
N SER A 76 -4.44 -6.83 -2.10
CA SER A 76 -5.72 -7.17 -2.71
C SER A 76 -6.80 -6.14 -2.33
N PHE A 77 -7.58 -5.74 -3.33
CA PHE A 77 -8.83 -4.98 -3.16
C PHE A 77 -9.91 -5.76 -3.89
N SER A 78 -10.52 -6.70 -3.19
CA SER A 78 -11.43 -7.68 -3.78
C SER A 78 -12.88 -7.50 -3.34
N GLY A 79 -13.77 -8.30 -3.93
CA GLY A 79 -15.18 -8.38 -3.53
C GLY A 79 -16.07 -7.25 -4.07
N SER A 80 -15.55 -6.33 -4.88
CA SER A 80 -16.34 -5.33 -5.59
C SER A 80 -16.05 -5.37 -7.09
N THR A 81 -17.11 -5.43 -7.89
CA THR A 81 -17.01 -5.44 -9.34
C THR A 81 -17.60 -4.14 -9.90
N PRO A 82 -16.86 -3.36 -10.70
CA PRO A 82 -17.40 -2.24 -11.44
C PRO A 82 -18.57 -2.66 -12.33
N ASN A 83 -19.49 -1.76 -12.58
CA ASN A 83 -20.67 -1.97 -13.41
C ASN A 83 -20.73 -0.92 -14.54
N ASP A 84 -21.76 -0.96 -15.37
CA ASP A 84 -21.89 -0.08 -16.56
C ASP A 84 -21.93 1.42 -16.21
N TYR A 85 -22.40 1.80 -15.02
CA TYR A 85 -22.40 3.20 -14.57
C TYR A 85 -21.01 3.75 -14.31
N ASP A 86 -20.02 2.87 -14.09
CA ASP A 86 -18.64 3.28 -13.86
C ASP A 86 -17.92 3.71 -15.14
N ALA A 87 -18.52 3.47 -16.31
CA ALA A 87 -17.98 3.85 -17.63
C ALA A 87 -16.50 3.43 -17.81
N GLY A 88 -16.15 2.24 -17.31
CA GLY A 88 -14.79 1.69 -17.38
C GLY A 88 -13.86 2.12 -16.25
N TYR A 89 -14.33 2.95 -15.29
CA TYR A 89 -13.53 3.29 -14.11
C TYR A 89 -13.32 2.08 -13.21
N ASN A 90 -12.07 1.84 -12.84
CA ASN A 90 -11.65 0.67 -12.08
C ASN A 90 -10.46 0.99 -11.16
N LEU A 91 -9.92 0.00 -10.46
CA LEU A 91 -8.77 0.17 -9.57
C LEU A 91 -7.51 0.67 -10.31
N GLU A 92 -7.29 0.26 -11.55
CA GLU A 92 -6.15 0.77 -12.34
C GLU A 92 -6.27 2.27 -12.60
N SER A 93 -7.50 2.79 -12.78
CA SER A 93 -7.76 4.23 -12.87
C SER A 93 -7.36 4.96 -11.59
N VAL A 94 -7.71 4.38 -10.43
CA VAL A 94 -7.31 4.90 -9.10
C VAL A 94 -5.78 4.92 -8.96
N TYR A 95 -5.13 3.82 -9.31
CA TYR A 95 -3.68 3.69 -9.18
C TYR A 95 -2.92 4.65 -10.10
N ALA A 96 -3.39 4.80 -11.35
CA ALA A 96 -2.81 5.74 -12.30
C ALA A 96 -2.93 7.19 -11.80
N PHE A 97 -4.10 7.56 -11.26
CA PHE A 97 -4.32 8.88 -10.69
C PHE A 97 -3.39 9.14 -9.50
N LEU A 98 -3.29 8.21 -8.55
CA LEU A 98 -2.42 8.37 -7.38
C LEU A 98 -0.95 8.45 -7.77
N ARG A 99 -0.49 7.63 -8.73
CA ARG A 99 0.88 7.70 -9.26
C ARG A 99 1.19 9.07 -9.87
N SER A 100 0.20 9.76 -10.43
CA SER A 100 0.38 11.12 -10.95
C SER A 100 0.54 12.19 -9.87
N ARG A 101 0.15 11.90 -8.63
CA ARG A 101 0.16 12.83 -7.49
C ARG A 101 1.28 12.55 -6.48
N LEU A 102 1.77 11.34 -6.43
CA LEU A 102 2.78 10.91 -5.47
C LEU A 102 4.17 10.95 -6.11
N SER A 103 5.13 11.47 -5.37
CA SER A 103 6.56 11.42 -5.73
C SER A 103 7.27 10.16 -5.23
N ILE A 104 6.54 9.29 -4.52
CA ILE A 104 7.03 8.03 -3.95
C ILE A 104 6.46 6.84 -4.72
N PRO A 105 7.13 5.67 -4.68
CA PRO A 105 6.64 4.47 -5.34
C PRO A 105 5.27 4.03 -4.82
N LEU A 106 4.36 3.72 -5.75
CA LEU A 106 3.11 3.03 -5.49
C LEU A 106 3.13 1.69 -6.24
N ILE A 107 3.27 0.62 -5.47
CA ILE A 107 3.44 -0.76 -5.95
C ILE A 107 2.13 -1.51 -5.75
N THR A 108 1.78 -2.35 -6.69
CA THR A 108 0.55 -3.15 -6.69
C THR A 108 0.87 -4.63 -6.87
N GLY A 109 -0.09 -5.50 -6.57
CA GLY A 109 0.02 -6.94 -6.86
C GLY A 109 0.69 -7.78 -5.77
N LEU A 110 0.80 -7.26 -4.54
CA LEU A 110 1.20 -8.08 -3.40
C LEU A 110 0.02 -8.98 -2.98
N ASP A 111 0.26 -10.29 -2.82
CA ASP A 111 -0.72 -11.25 -2.30
C ASP A 111 -0.96 -11.00 -0.79
N PHE A 112 -1.51 -9.85 -0.44
CA PHE A 112 -1.82 -9.44 0.93
C PHE A 112 -3.26 -8.94 0.98
N GLY A 113 -4.08 -9.50 1.87
CA GLY A 113 -5.50 -9.16 2.01
C GLY A 113 -6.37 -10.37 2.33
N HIS A 114 -7.61 -10.37 1.84
CA HIS A 114 -8.64 -11.36 2.16
C HIS A 114 -8.77 -12.48 1.11
N GLU A 115 -7.81 -12.63 0.22
CA GLU A 115 -7.81 -13.71 -0.77
C GLU A 115 -7.40 -15.07 -0.15
N GLN A 116 -7.73 -16.16 -0.84
CA GLN A 116 -7.35 -17.52 -0.41
C GLN A 116 -5.83 -17.68 -0.29
N ARG A 117 -5.09 -17.03 -1.18
CA ARG A 117 -3.63 -16.96 -1.13
C ARG A 117 -3.24 -15.59 -0.59
N THR A 118 -2.64 -15.58 0.57
CA THR A 118 -2.18 -14.35 1.20
C THR A 118 -0.86 -14.56 1.94
N VAL A 119 -0.04 -13.53 1.99
CA VAL A 119 1.19 -13.50 2.78
C VAL A 119 0.93 -12.84 4.12
N THR A 120 1.58 -13.37 5.16
CA THR A 120 1.58 -12.73 6.48
C THR A 120 2.75 -11.76 6.57
N LEU A 121 2.44 -10.53 6.95
CA LEU A 121 3.43 -9.46 7.05
C LEU A 121 3.57 -9.00 8.51
N PRO A 122 4.73 -9.20 9.18
CA PRO A 122 4.93 -8.73 10.55
C PRO A 122 5.03 -7.20 10.60
N LEU A 123 4.22 -6.53 11.41
CA LEU A 123 4.28 -5.08 11.63
C LEU A 123 5.58 -4.67 12.33
N GLY A 124 6.12 -3.49 12.00
CA GLY A 124 7.35 -2.97 12.59
C GLY A 124 8.63 -3.71 12.19
N ALA A 125 8.54 -4.69 11.29
CA ALA A 125 9.71 -5.39 10.80
C ALA A 125 10.54 -4.52 9.84
N HIS A 126 11.84 -4.78 9.80
CA HIS A 126 12.70 -4.22 8.76
C HIS A 126 12.29 -4.76 7.38
N ALA A 127 12.19 -3.88 6.43
CA ALA A 127 11.88 -4.24 5.07
C ALA A 127 12.86 -3.59 4.09
N ILE A 128 13.26 -4.36 3.08
CA ILE A 128 14.06 -3.90 1.96
C ILE A 128 13.21 -4.06 0.71
N LEU A 129 13.02 -2.95 0.01
CA LEU A 129 12.30 -2.93 -1.24
C LEU A 129 13.29 -2.76 -2.39
N ASN A 130 13.44 -3.79 -3.20
CA ASN A 130 14.28 -3.80 -4.39
C ASN A 130 13.40 -3.77 -5.64
N ASN A 131 13.66 -2.82 -6.52
CA ASN A 131 13.00 -2.77 -7.81
C ASN A 131 14.02 -3.15 -8.91
N THR A 132 13.80 -4.30 -9.54
CA THR A 132 14.66 -4.86 -10.58
C THR A 132 13.93 -4.86 -11.92
N GLN A 133 14.64 -5.23 -12.99
CA GLN A 133 14.01 -5.42 -14.31
C GLN A 133 13.02 -6.60 -14.32
N GLU A 134 13.17 -7.55 -13.40
CA GLU A 134 12.32 -8.75 -13.28
C GLU A 134 11.09 -8.49 -12.40
N GLY A 135 11.03 -7.37 -11.67
CA GLY A 135 9.94 -7.00 -10.79
C GLY A 135 10.38 -6.40 -9.47
N THR A 136 9.41 -6.17 -8.59
CA THR A 136 9.64 -5.63 -7.25
C THR A 136 9.71 -6.74 -6.23
N GLN A 137 10.77 -6.76 -5.44
CA GLN A 137 10.99 -7.72 -4.36
C GLN A 137 10.93 -7.00 -3.00
N LEU A 138 10.12 -7.53 -2.09
CA LEU A 138 10.05 -7.10 -0.70
C LEU A 138 10.69 -8.16 0.20
N THR A 139 11.83 -7.84 0.79
CA THR A 139 12.52 -8.69 1.76
C THR A 139 12.23 -8.20 3.17
N ILE A 140 11.79 -9.09 4.07
CA ILE A 140 11.44 -8.75 5.45
C ILE A 140 12.40 -9.47 6.39
N SER A 141 12.89 -8.75 7.40
CA SER A 141 13.83 -9.25 8.40
C SER A 141 13.62 -8.59 9.77
N GLY A 142 14.32 -9.09 10.79
CA GLY A 142 14.29 -8.47 12.12
C GLY A 142 12.96 -8.66 12.89
N HIS A 143 12.12 -9.61 12.49
CA HIS A 143 10.93 -9.98 13.24
C HIS A 143 11.27 -11.07 14.29
N PRO A 144 10.58 -11.09 15.45
CA PRO A 144 10.80 -12.13 16.44
C PRO A 144 10.43 -13.51 15.90
N VAL A 145 11.31 -14.49 16.12
CA VAL A 145 11.06 -15.89 15.77
C VAL A 145 10.71 -16.62 17.07
N LEU A 146 9.63 -17.38 17.05
CA LEU A 146 9.36 -18.31 18.16
C LEU A 146 10.49 -19.36 18.20
N LYS A 147 11.24 -19.37 19.28
CA LYS A 147 12.14 -20.50 19.57
C LYS A 147 11.26 -21.65 20.03
N MET A 148 11.17 -22.67 19.21
CA MET A 148 10.64 -23.98 19.63
C MET A 148 11.64 -24.69 20.51
#